data_aff84aeadc24b7b0c67b30fd886f48bb
#
_entry.id   aff84aeadc24b7b0c67b30fd886f48bb
#
_cell.length_a   1.000
_cell.length_b   1.000
_cell.length_c   1.000
_cell.angle_alpha   90.00
_cell.angle_beta   90.00
_cell.angle_gamma   90.00
#
_symmetry.space_group_name_H-M   'P 1'
#
loop_
_entity.id
_entity.type
_entity.pdbx_description
1 polymer ?
#
loop_
_entity_poly.entity_id
_entity_poly.type
_entity_poly.pdbx_seq_one_letter_code
_entity_poly.pdbx_strand_id
1 'polypeptide(L)'
;MLMASAKTAQKLSAFLVPALKEDYMLTSIAIILLFGLLEGWIFSKMKLPSLLGMIIVGIVLSPHCLNLVDDSILTISGDLRQIALVIILTRAGLSLNFTDLKKVGRPAILMCFVPACIEMVGTIVFAPLLLGVSILDAAIIGSVMAAVSPAVVVPRMIKLIEDGYGTDKSIPQLILAGASVDDVFVIVVFTALTTLASTGEVSAISFIQIPTSILLGVLLGGVVGTILVWFFKRFHIRDSIKVLIILSVSFLLLELQNRLEGIVPVSGLLAIMSVGIIINQKYDVLAKRLSVKYNKLWLGAEIFLFVLVGIAVDLKYALAAGIVVILLVIWALVFRMMGVAISLVKTKLNKKSVYSVHLAINYCYPNNSGTDVASIDR
;
A
#
# COMPACT_ATOMS: atom_id res chain seq x y z
N MET A 1 36.41 7.37 -28.21
CA MET A 1 36.23 7.07 -26.79
C MET A 1 34.85 6.45 -26.48
N LEU A 2 33.75 6.97 -26.97
CA LEU A 2 32.37 6.43 -26.79
C LEU A 2 32.18 5.01 -27.36
N MET A 3 32.74 4.69 -28.52
CA MET A 3 32.65 3.34 -29.13
C MET A 3 33.44 2.26 -28.37
N ALA A 4 34.54 2.61 -27.71
CA ALA A 4 35.28 1.71 -26.85
C ALA A 4 34.51 1.37 -25.55
N SER A 5 33.81 2.36 -25.00
CA SER A 5 32.92 2.20 -23.83
C SER A 5 31.75 1.27 -24.14
N ALA A 6 31.09 1.41 -25.30
CA ALA A 6 29.97 0.57 -25.72
C ALA A 6 30.41 -0.90 -25.93
N LYS A 7 31.58 -1.14 -26.56
CA LYS A 7 32.13 -2.50 -26.74
C LYS A 7 32.55 -3.15 -25.40
N THR A 8 33.03 -2.35 -24.44
CA THR A 8 33.36 -2.85 -23.10
C THR A 8 32.11 -3.17 -22.29
N ALA A 9 31.10 -2.32 -22.36
CA ALA A 9 29.79 -2.58 -21.75
C ALA A 9 29.12 -3.82 -22.35
N GLN A 10 29.19 -4.00 -23.67
CA GLN A 10 28.65 -5.18 -24.37
C GLN A 10 29.43 -6.46 -24.05
N LYS A 11 30.76 -6.41 -23.87
CA LYS A 11 31.56 -7.55 -23.40
C LYS A 11 31.29 -7.88 -21.93
N LEU A 12 31.11 -6.86 -21.10
CA LEU A 12 30.80 -7.02 -19.68
C LEU A 12 29.38 -7.61 -19.52
N SER A 13 28.42 -7.15 -20.30
CA SER A 13 27.07 -7.72 -20.32
C SER A 13 27.07 -9.15 -20.84
N ALA A 14 27.81 -9.46 -21.90
CA ALA A 14 27.93 -10.80 -22.46
C ALA A 14 28.62 -11.80 -21.52
N PHE A 15 29.41 -11.33 -20.58
CA PHE A 15 30.06 -12.16 -19.56
C PHE A 15 29.23 -12.24 -18.27
N LEU A 16 28.69 -11.12 -17.80
CA LEU A 16 27.91 -11.06 -16.56
C LEU A 16 26.52 -11.68 -16.68
N VAL A 17 25.86 -11.50 -17.81
CA VAL A 17 24.49 -12.00 -18.03
C VAL A 17 24.41 -13.55 -17.97
N PRO A 18 25.32 -14.33 -18.61
CA PRO A 18 25.32 -15.77 -18.44
C PRO A 18 25.73 -16.24 -17.05
N ALA A 19 26.68 -15.57 -16.41
CA ALA A 19 27.11 -15.90 -15.05
C ALA A 19 26.05 -15.57 -13.97
N LEU A 20 25.15 -14.63 -14.25
CA LEU A 20 24.02 -14.29 -13.38
C LEU A 20 22.78 -15.12 -13.71
N LYS A 21 22.78 -15.83 -14.83
CA LYS A 21 21.65 -16.62 -15.35
C LYS A 21 21.68 -18.10 -14.92
N GLU A 22 22.61 -18.49 -14.05
CA GLU A 22 22.48 -19.77 -13.36
C GLU A 22 21.28 -19.67 -12.40
N ASP A 23 20.36 -20.67 -12.47
CA ASP A 23 19.08 -20.75 -11.77
C ASP A 23 19.22 -20.77 -10.23
N TYR A 24 19.70 -19.67 -9.65
CA TYR A 24 19.86 -19.53 -8.20
C TYR A 24 18.93 -18.46 -7.64
N MET A 25 17.90 -18.90 -6.94
CA MET A 25 16.99 -18.05 -6.17
C MET A 25 17.74 -17.02 -5.33
N LEU A 26 18.86 -17.42 -4.68
CA LEU A 26 19.67 -16.53 -3.85
C LEU A 26 20.31 -15.39 -4.64
N THR A 27 20.76 -15.67 -5.88
CA THR A 27 21.31 -14.65 -6.78
C THR A 27 20.25 -13.62 -7.14
N SER A 28 19.04 -14.06 -7.47
CA SER A 28 17.90 -13.18 -7.76
C SER A 28 17.56 -12.29 -6.55
N ILE A 29 17.52 -12.87 -5.35
CA ILE A 29 17.31 -12.11 -4.11
C ILE A 29 18.40 -11.06 -3.91
N ALA A 30 19.68 -11.42 -4.10
CA ALA A 30 20.81 -10.51 -3.96
C ALA A 30 20.75 -9.35 -4.97
N ILE A 31 20.42 -9.66 -6.23
CA ILE A 31 20.25 -8.66 -7.30
C ILE A 31 19.10 -7.69 -6.96
N ILE A 32 17.94 -8.20 -6.57
CA ILE A 32 16.77 -7.40 -6.18
C ILE A 32 17.14 -6.44 -5.04
N LEU A 33 17.80 -6.96 -3.98
CA LEU A 33 18.17 -6.14 -2.82
C LEU A 33 19.22 -5.08 -3.18
N LEU A 34 20.30 -5.46 -3.89
CA LEU A 34 21.39 -4.54 -4.21
C LEU A 34 20.96 -3.45 -5.18
N PHE A 35 20.31 -3.81 -6.27
CA PHE A 35 19.85 -2.82 -7.26
C PHE A 35 18.70 -1.99 -6.72
N GLY A 36 17.77 -2.60 -5.97
CA GLY A 36 16.68 -1.87 -5.32
C GLY A 36 17.19 -0.82 -4.32
N LEU A 37 18.20 -1.15 -3.51
CA LEU A 37 18.86 -0.20 -2.61
C LEU A 37 19.60 0.90 -3.38
N LEU A 38 20.34 0.54 -4.42
CA LEU A 38 21.15 1.48 -5.21
C LEU A 38 20.25 2.52 -5.88
N GLU A 39 19.25 2.08 -6.62
CA GLU A 39 18.34 2.99 -7.34
C GLU A 39 17.45 3.76 -6.37
N GLY A 40 16.96 3.14 -5.30
CA GLY A 40 16.24 3.84 -4.25
C GLY A 40 17.06 4.99 -3.65
N TRP A 41 18.36 4.79 -3.46
CA TRP A 41 19.29 5.83 -2.99
C TRP A 41 19.55 6.91 -4.04
N ILE A 42 19.74 6.54 -5.33
CA ILE A 42 19.94 7.49 -6.44
C ILE A 42 18.71 8.39 -6.58
N PHE A 43 17.52 7.80 -6.64
CA PHE A 43 16.26 8.56 -6.75
C PHE A 43 16.05 9.48 -5.55
N SER A 44 16.35 9.01 -4.35
CA SER A 44 16.28 9.84 -3.14
C SER A 44 17.22 11.05 -3.21
N LYS A 45 18.44 10.89 -3.75
CA LYS A 45 19.35 12.03 -4.00
C LYS A 45 18.83 12.99 -5.07
N MET A 46 18.12 12.49 -6.06
CA MET A 46 17.46 13.31 -7.09
C MET A 46 16.18 13.98 -6.57
N LYS A 47 15.84 13.84 -5.29
CA LYS A 47 14.58 14.30 -4.68
C LYS A 47 13.33 13.65 -5.29
N LEU A 48 13.48 12.48 -5.87
CA LEU A 48 12.38 11.65 -6.39
C LEU A 48 12.03 10.54 -5.38
N PRO A 49 10.81 9.97 -5.41
CA PRO A 49 10.45 8.84 -4.57
C PRO A 49 11.38 7.64 -4.81
N SER A 50 11.95 7.07 -3.75
CA SER A 50 12.77 5.84 -3.83
C SER A 50 12.02 4.68 -4.50
N LEU A 51 10.70 4.59 -4.26
CA LEU A 51 9.84 3.56 -4.83
C LEU A 51 9.83 3.56 -6.37
N LEU A 52 9.95 4.74 -7.02
CA LEU A 52 10.02 4.81 -8.48
C LEU A 52 11.30 4.16 -9.01
N GLY A 53 12.44 4.38 -8.35
CA GLY A 53 13.69 3.71 -8.70
C GLY A 53 13.57 2.19 -8.55
N MET A 54 12.96 1.71 -7.45
CA MET A 54 12.74 0.27 -7.22
C MET A 54 11.84 -0.35 -8.27
N ILE A 55 10.75 0.33 -8.68
CA ILE A 55 9.86 -0.14 -9.77
C ILE A 55 10.62 -0.21 -11.10
N ILE A 56 11.42 0.80 -11.43
CA ILE A 56 12.24 0.83 -12.66
C ILE A 56 13.23 -0.34 -12.66
N VAL A 57 13.92 -0.58 -11.56
CA VAL A 57 14.77 -1.78 -11.40
C VAL A 57 13.97 -3.04 -11.68
N GLY A 58 12.77 -3.17 -11.11
CA GLY A 58 11.90 -4.32 -11.35
C GLY A 58 11.59 -4.52 -12.83
N ILE A 59 11.23 -3.45 -13.55
CA ILE A 59 10.96 -3.48 -14.98
C ILE A 59 12.21 -3.96 -15.76
N VAL A 60 13.40 -3.42 -15.42
CA VAL A 60 14.68 -3.79 -16.06
C VAL A 60 15.03 -5.26 -15.79
N LEU A 61 14.82 -5.74 -14.58
CA LEU A 61 15.11 -7.13 -14.19
C LEU A 61 14.07 -8.14 -14.70
N SER A 62 12.89 -7.67 -15.18
CA SER A 62 11.75 -8.49 -15.58
C SER A 62 12.07 -9.46 -16.72
N PRO A 63 11.29 -10.54 -16.88
CA PRO A 63 11.36 -11.43 -18.04
C PRO A 63 11.15 -10.71 -19.38
N HIS A 64 10.46 -9.57 -19.36
CA HIS A 64 10.18 -8.77 -20.56
C HIS A 64 11.35 -7.86 -21.00
N CYS A 65 12.42 -7.74 -20.16
CA CYS A 65 13.56 -6.87 -20.45
C CYS A 65 14.89 -7.67 -20.40
N LEU A 66 15.53 -7.79 -19.25
CA LEU A 66 16.84 -8.47 -19.11
C LEU A 66 16.72 -9.94 -18.67
N ASN A 67 15.56 -10.34 -18.14
CA ASN A 67 15.29 -11.68 -17.62
C ASN A 67 16.38 -12.19 -16.66
N LEU A 68 16.67 -11.37 -15.62
CA LEU A 68 17.71 -11.67 -14.62
C LEU A 68 17.15 -12.22 -13.30
N VAL A 69 15.83 -12.40 -13.20
CA VAL A 69 15.17 -12.94 -12.01
C VAL A 69 14.70 -14.36 -12.31
N ASP A 70 15.04 -15.26 -11.42
CA ASP A 70 14.68 -16.67 -11.47
C ASP A 70 13.17 -16.90 -11.34
N ASP A 71 12.62 -17.87 -12.06
CA ASP A 71 11.19 -18.19 -12.05
C ASP A 71 10.67 -18.60 -10.67
N SER A 72 11.52 -19.12 -9.79
CA SER A 72 11.16 -19.44 -8.41
C SER A 72 10.73 -18.22 -7.63
N ILE A 73 11.41 -17.07 -7.83
CA ILE A 73 11.03 -15.79 -7.23
C ILE A 73 9.71 -15.29 -7.78
N LEU A 74 9.48 -15.45 -9.09
CA LEU A 74 8.22 -15.05 -9.72
C LEU A 74 7.05 -15.85 -9.15
N THR A 75 7.24 -17.15 -8.93
CA THR A 75 6.23 -18.04 -8.35
C THR A 75 5.82 -17.61 -6.95
N ILE A 76 6.77 -17.22 -6.08
CA ILE A 76 6.51 -16.79 -4.70
C ILE A 76 6.31 -15.27 -4.58
N SER A 77 6.29 -14.52 -5.68
CA SER A 77 6.21 -13.04 -5.66
C SER A 77 4.96 -12.53 -4.96
N GLY A 78 3.84 -13.25 -5.08
CA GLY A 78 2.60 -12.95 -4.37
C GLY A 78 2.78 -12.99 -2.85
N ASP A 79 3.37 -14.06 -2.35
CA ASP A 79 3.60 -14.28 -0.92
C ASP A 79 4.59 -13.25 -0.35
N LEU A 80 5.66 -12.94 -1.07
CA LEU A 80 6.62 -11.91 -0.67
C LEU A 80 5.96 -10.52 -0.55
N ARG A 81 5.06 -10.18 -1.48
CA ARG A 81 4.28 -8.93 -1.40
C ARG A 81 3.30 -8.95 -0.23
N GLN A 82 2.65 -10.09 0.06
CA GLN A 82 1.79 -10.21 1.25
C GLN A 82 2.58 -10.05 2.55
N ILE A 83 3.77 -10.64 2.66
CA ILE A 83 4.66 -10.45 3.81
C ILE A 83 4.97 -8.96 4.01
N ALA A 84 5.29 -8.25 2.95
CA ALA A 84 5.55 -6.81 3.01
C ALA A 84 4.32 -6.02 3.50
N LEU A 85 3.12 -6.35 3.01
CA LEU A 85 1.86 -5.73 3.46
C LEU A 85 1.59 -6.01 4.95
N VAL A 86 1.83 -7.22 5.44
CA VAL A 86 1.72 -7.56 6.87
C VAL A 86 2.64 -6.69 7.72
N ILE A 87 3.90 -6.53 7.29
CA ILE A 87 4.89 -5.72 8.01
C ILE A 87 4.44 -4.26 8.10
N ILE A 88 4.02 -3.67 6.99
CA ILE A 88 3.64 -2.25 6.95
C ILE A 88 2.33 -1.98 7.70
N LEU A 89 1.32 -2.86 7.58
CA LEU A 89 0.04 -2.70 8.28
C LEU A 89 0.17 -2.92 9.78
N THR A 90 1.01 -3.87 10.21
CA THR A 90 1.32 -4.01 11.65
C THR A 90 1.98 -2.73 12.18
N ARG A 91 2.95 -2.17 11.44
CA ARG A 91 3.59 -0.89 11.78
C ARG A 91 2.57 0.25 11.83
N ALA A 92 1.66 0.32 10.86
CA ALA A 92 0.57 1.30 10.83
C ALA A 92 -0.27 1.21 12.11
N GLY A 93 -0.73 0.01 12.46
CA GLY A 93 -1.51 -0.22 13.67
C GLY A 93 -0.77 0.17 14.95
N LEU A 94 0.53 -0.16 15.06
CA LEU A 94 1.37 0.20 16.20
C LEU A 94 1.56 1.72 16.34
N SER A 95 1.39 2.50 15.27
CA SER A 95 1.56 3.95 15.23
C SER A 95 0.24 4.71 15.31
N LEU A 96 -0.90 4.04 15.10
CA LEU A 96 -2.22 4.66 15.07
C LEU A 96 -2.79 4.82 16.48
N ASN A 97 -3.09 6.07 16.88
CA ASN A 97 -3.77 6.36 18.12
C ASN A 97 -5.28 6.49 17.90
N PHE A 98 -6.04 5.53 18.46
CA PHE A 98 -7.50 5.51 18.33
C PHE A 98 -8.19 6.71 18.96
N THR A 99 -7.60 7.29 20.00
CA THR A 99 -8.12 8.50 20.63
C THR A 99 -8.12 9.69 19.69
N ASP A 100 -7.07 9.81 18.87
CA ASP A 100 -6.96 10.87 17.87
C ASP A 100 -7.92 10.62 16.71
N LEU A 101 -8.12 9.36 16.32
CA LEU A 101 -9.10 8.99 15.30
C LEU A 101 -10.54 9.33 15.73
N LYS A 102 -10.89 9.12 17.01
CA LYS A 102 -12.19 9.54 17.57
C LYS A 102 -12.41 11.06 17.52
N LYS A 103 -11.36 11.87 17.67
CA LYS A 103 -11.47 13.33 17.55
C LYS A 103 -11.90 13.78 16.17
N VAL A 104 -11.47 13.06 15.11
CA VAL A 104 -11.82 13.38 13.72
C VAL A 104 -13.26 12.97 13.40
N GLY A 105 -13.74 11.85 13.93
CA GLY A 105 -15.14 11.41 13.84
C GLY A 105 -15.63 11.14 12.41
N ARG A 106 -16.73 11.81 12.00
CA ARG A 106 -17.38 11.66 10.69
C ARG A 106 -16.44 11.70 9.49
N PRO A 107 -15.48 12.64 9.37
CA PRO A 107 -14.53 12.64 8.24
C PRO A 107 -13.72 11.36 8.09
N ALA A 108 -13.35 10.70 9.19
CA ALA A 108 -12.61 9.45 9.13
C ALA A 108 -13.43 8.34 8.44
N ILE A 109 -14.72 8.24 8.75
CA ILE A 109 -15.61 7.27 8.10
C ILE A 109 -15.82 7.60 6.62
N LEU A 110 -16.08 8.87 6.30
CA LEU A 110 -16.29 9.27 4.90
C LEU A 110 -15.04 9.07 4.04
N MET A 111 -13.86 9.28 4.58
CA MET A 111 -12.59 9.07 3.89
C MET A 111 -12.32 7.61 3.53
N CYS A 112 -13.00 6.66 4.19
CA CYS A 112 -12.87 5.24 3.88
C CYS A 112 -13.59 4.83 2.56
N PHE A 113 -14.57 5.61 2.09
CA PHE A 113 -15.44 5.17 0.98
C PHE A 113 -15.64 6.26 -0.09
N VAL A 114 -15.88 7.50 0.32
CA VAL A 114 -16.32 8.57 -0.59
C VAL A 114 -15.28 8.90 -1.66
N PRO A 115 -13.98 9.01 -1.37
CA PRO A 115 -12.98 9.26 -2.41
C PRO A 115 -12.94 8.16 -3.46
N ALA A 116 -12.95 6.88 -3.05
CA ALA A 116 -12.96 5.74 -3.94
C ALA A 116 -14.23 5.68 -4.80
N CYS A 117 -15.41 5.89 -4.20
CA CYS A 117 -16.67 5.91 -4.93
C CYS A 117 -16.70 7.00 -6.02
N ILE A 118 -16.24 8.20 -5.70
CA ILE A 118 -16.24 9.32 -6.66
C ILE A 118 -15.20 9.10 -7.75
N GLU A 119 -14.04 8.56 -7.43
CA GLU A 119 -13.03 8.17 -8.42
C GLU A 119 -13.54 7.09 -9.37
N MET A 120 -14.21 6.05 -8.86
CA MET A 120 -14.87 5.02 -9.69
C MET A 120 -15.91 5.63 -10.62
N VAL A 121 -16.75 6.53 -10.13
CA VAL A 121 -17.73 7.24 -10.96
C VAL A 121 -17.04 8.02 -12.07
N GLY A 122 -15.96 8.74 -11.76
CA GLY A 122 -15.16 9.44 -12.76
C GLY A 122 -14.61 8.48 -13.83
N THR A 123 -14.07 7.34 -13.42
CA THR A 123 -13.54 6.34 -14.34
C THR A 123 -14.65 5.71 -15.21
N ILE A 124 -15.80 5.38 -14.63
CA ILE A 124 -16.97 4.85 -15.36
C ILE A 124 -17.43 5.82 -16.47
N VAL A 125 -17.35 7.13 -16.23
CA VAL A 125 -17.74 8.13 -17.22
C VAL A 125 -16.68 8.29 -18.31
N PHE A 126 -15.39 8.35 -17.93
CA PHE A 126 -14.34 8.72 -18.89
C PHE A 126 -13.66 7.52 -19.57
N ALA A 127 -13.59 6.33 -18.95
CA ALA A 127 -12.95 5.18 -19.58
C ALA A 127 -13.63 4.71 -20.88
N PRO A 128 -14.97 4.63 -20.98
CA PRO A 128 -15.63 4.32 -22.24
C PRO A 128 -15.31 5.33 -23.35
N LEU A 129 -15.23 6.61 -23.01
CA LEU A 129 -14.96 7.69 -23.97
C LEU A 129 -13.50 7.68 -24.44
N LEU A 130 -12.57 7.32 -23.58
CA LEU A 130 -11.13 7.37 -23.85
C LEU A 130 -10.58 6.06 -24.42
N LEU A 131 -11.08 4.91 -23.91
CA LEU A 131 -10.57 3.57 -24.22
C LEU A 131 -11.53 2.76 -25.09
N GLY A 132 -12.80 3.19 -25.26
CA GLY A 132 -13.80 2.44 -26.01
C GLY A 132 -14.26 1.16 -25.31
N VAL A 133 -14.06 1.05 -24.00
CA VAL A 133 -14.44 -0.14 -23.20
C VAL A 133 -15.92 -0.09 -22.77
N SER A 134 -16.47 -1.23 -22.38
CA SER A 134 -17.84 -1.28 -21.84
C SER A 134 -17.94 -0.56 -20.50
N ILE A 135 -19.17 -0.19 -20.08
CA ILE A 135 -19.41 0.44 -18.77
C ILE A 135 -18.98 -0.50 -17.63
N LEU A 136 -19.15 -1.81 -17.80
CA LEU A 136 -18.75 -2.79 -16.81
C LEU A 136 -17.22 -2.89 -16.69
N ASP A 137 -16.52 -2.93 -17.82
CA ASP A 137 -15.05 -2.91 -17.82
C ASP A 137 -14.53 -1.60 -17.21
N ALA A 138 -15.16 -0.47 -17.52
CA ALA A 138 -14.84 0.83 -16.93
C ALA A 138 -15.02 0.84 -15.41
N ALA A 139 -16.05 0.18 -14.89
CA ALA A 139 -16.29 0.03 -13.45
C ALA A 139 -15.22 -0.87 -12.80
N ILE A 140 -14.81 -1.97 -13.45
CA ILE A 140 -13.73 -2.83 -12.99
C ILE A 140 -12.41 -2.05 -12.97
N ILE A 141 -12.06 -1.34 -14.05
CA ILE A 141 -10.86 -0.47 -14.10
C ILE A 141 -10.92 0.57 -12.99
N GLY A 142 -12.07 1.21 -12.79
CA GLY A 142 -12.28 2.23 -11.75
C GLY A 142 -12.08 1.67 -10.34
N SER A 143 -12.54 0.47 -10.08
CA SER A 143 -12.34 -0.17 -8.78
C SER A 143 -10.84 -0.46 -8.50
N VAL A 144 -10.09 -0.91 -9.51
CA VAL A 144 -8.65 -1.13 -9.37
C VAL A 144 -7.88 0.18 -9.18
N MET A 145 -8.25 1.22 -9.94
CA MET A 145 -7.59 2.54 -9.84
C MET A 145 -7.88 3.23 -8.51
N ALA A 146 -9.06 3.02 -7.94
CA ALA A 146 -9.46 3.63 -6.67
C ALA A 146 -8.71 3.06 -5.45
N ALA A 147 -8.02 1.93 -5.56
CA ALA A 147 -7.22 1.37 -4.48
C ALA A 147 -6.03 2.28 -4.11
N VAL A 148 -5.93 2.67 -2.85
CA VAL A 148 -4.80 3.42 -2.32
C VAL A 148 -3.78 2.47 -1.73
N SER A 149 -2.59 2.41 -2.28
CA SER A 149 -1.55 1.52 -1.74
C SER A 149 -1.13 1.92 -0.32
N PRO A 150 -1.41 1.11 0.71
CA PRO A 150 -0.92 1.34 2.07
C PRO A 150 0.61 1.41 2.13
N ALA A 151 1.29 0.66 1.27
CA ALA A 151 2.73 0.63 1.20
C ALA A 151 3.36 2.00 0.87
N VAL A 152 2.63 2.85 0.17
CA VAL A 152 3.05 4.22 -0.17
C VAL A 152 2.61 5.22 0.90
N VAL A 153 1.36 5.12 1.34
CA VAL A 153 0.75 6.10 2.25
C VAL A 153 1.26 5.94 3.69
N VAL A 154 1.31 4.70 4.19
CA VAL A 154 1.65 4.42 5.60
C VAL A 154 3.02 4.96 6.01
N PRO A 155 4.14 4.72 5.29
CA PRO A 155 5.44 5.24 5.69
C PRO A 155 5.47 6.77 5.77
N ARG A 156 4.77 7.44 4.87
CA ARG A 156 4.68 8.91 4.83
C ARG A 156 3.88 9.46 6.02
N MET A 157 2.74 8.86 6.31
CA MET A 157 1.90 9.28 7.44
C MET A 157 2.59 9.03 8.77
N ILE A 158 3.29 7.91 8.93
CA ILE A 158 4.07 7.62 10.13
C ILE A 158 5.18 8.67 10.31
N LYS A 159 5.89 9.02 9.22
CA LYS A 159 6.92 10.06 9.29
C LYS A 159 6.33 11.40 9.72
N LEU A 160 5.19 11.81 9.18
CA LEU A 160 4.51 13.04 9.60
C LEU A 160 4.10 13.00 11.08
N ILE A 161 3.67 11.83 11.59
CA ILE A 161 3.36 11.64 13.02
C ILE A 161 4.63 11.76 13.87
N GLU A 162 5.73 11.13 13.46
CA GLU A 162 7.02 11.16 14.16
C GLU A 162 7.60 12.60 14.19
N ASP A 163 7.47 13.32 13.08
CA ASP A 163 7.92 14.72 12.93
C ASP A 163 6.96 15.75 13.58
N GLY A 164 5.78 15.31 14.04
CA GLY A 164 4.78 16.17 14.70
C GLY A 164 3.93 17.02 13.77
N TYR A 165 4.01 16.83 12.44
CA TYR A 165 3.26 17.64 11.47
C TYR A 165 1.79 17.20 11.35
N GLY A 166 0.88 18.17 11.49
CA GLY A 166 -0.58 17.96 11.34
C GLY A 166 -1.21 17.08 12.43
N THR A 167 -0.46 16.74 13.47
CA THR A 167 -0.90 15.87 14.57
C THR A 167 -1.94 16.57 15.47
N ASP A 168 -1.89 17.89 15.61
CA ASP A 168 -2.86 18.69 16.37
C ASP A 168 -4.29 18.51 15.86
N LYS A 169 -4.44 18.30 14.56
CA LYS A 169 -5.72 18.08 13.87
C LYS A 169 -5.92 16.62 13.48
N SER A 170 -5.05 15.73 13.90
CA SER A 170 -5.07 14.29 13.62
C SER A 170 -5.15 13.97 12.11
N ILE A 171 -4.55 14.80 11.24
CA ILE A 171 -4.59 14.66 9.79
C ILE A 171 -3.90 13.36 9.32
N PRO A 172 -2.64 13.04 9.74
CA PRO A 172 -2.00 11.80 9.33
C PRO A 172 -2.77 10.55 9.79
N GLN A 173 -3.36 10.61 10.99
CA GLN A 173 -4.18 9.52 11.53
C GLN A 173 -5.46 9.32 10.71
N LEU A 174 -6.10 10.42 10.27
CA LEU A 174 -7.27 10.38 9.40
C LEU A 174 -6.96 9.69 8.07
N ILE A 175 -5.86 10.07 7.42
CA ILE A 175 -5.43 9.53 6.14
C ILE A 175 -5.05 8.05 6.28
N LEU A 176 -4.32 7.72 7.36
CA LEU A 176 -3.90 6.34 7.63
C LEU A 176 -5.10 5.40 7.82
N ALA A 177 -6.10 5.84 8.59
CA ALA A 177 -7.32 5.07 8.80
C ALA A 177 -8.14 4.93 7.51
N GLY A 178 -8.31 6.03 6.76
CA GLY A 178 -9.00 6.03 5.48
C GLY A 178 -8.38 5.05 4.50
N ALA A 179 -7.08 5.16 4.26
CA ALA A 179 -6.36 4.30 3.31
C ALA A 179 -6.39 2.81 3.67
N SER A 180 -6.48 2.46 4.96
CA SER A 180 -6.51 1.05 5.39
C SER A 180 -7.87 0.38 5.20
N VAL A 181 -8.96 1.14 5.31
CA VAL A 181 -10.32 0.63 5.12
C VAL A 181 -10.73 0.69 3.65
N ASP A 182 -10.23 1.68 2.91
CA ASP A 182 -10.42 1.88 1.48
C ASP A 182 -10.06 0.61 0.68
N ASP A 183 -8.94 -0.02 0.99
CA ASP A 183 -8.51 -1.27 0.35
C ASP A 183 -9.55 -2.39 0.46
N VAL A 184 -10.12 -2.59 1.65
CA VAL A 184 -11.13 -3.63 1.86
C VAL A 184 -12.39 -3.32 1.06
N PHE A 185 -12.83 -2.06 1.05
CA PHE A 185 -13.96 -1.60 0.27
C PHE A 185 -13.75 -1.87 -1.22
N VAL A 186 -12.61 -1.45 -1.76
CA VAL A 186 -12.26 -1.60 -3.17
C VAL A 186 -12.16 -3.05 -3.60
N ILE A 187 -11.54 -3.93 -2.79
CA ILE A 187 -11.43 -5.37 -3.09
C ILE A 187 -12.82 -6.00 -3.19
N VAL A 188 -13.73 -5.70 -2.29
CA VAL A 188 -15.10 -6.27 -2.34
C VAL A 188 -15.86 -5.75 -3.56
N VAL A 189 -15.76 -4.46 -3.89
CA VAL A 189 -16.38 -3.90 -5.10
C VAL A 189 -15.80 -4.53 -6.36
N PHE A 190 -14.46 -4.65 -6.44
CA PHE A 190 -13.78 -5.31 -7.55
C PHE A 190 -14.26 -6.76 -7.74
N THR A 191 -14.32 -7.53 -6.65
CA THR A 191 -14.77 -8.92 -6.68
C THR A 191 -16.24 -9.01 -7.13
N ALA A 192 -17.12 -8.12 -6.64
CA ALA A 192 -18.51 -8.08 -7.07
C ALA A 192 -18.66 -7.76 -8.57
N LEU A 193 -17.89 -6.80 -9.09
CA LEU A 193 -17.91 -6.41 -10.50
C LEU A 193 -17.34 -7.51 -11.43
N THR A 194 -16.26 -8.17 -11.02
CA THR A 194 -15.67 -9.29 -11.78
C THR A 194 -16.58 -10.52 -11.77
N THR A 195 -17.27 -10.78 -10.66
CA THR A 195 -18.31 -11.81 -10.59
C THR A 195 -19.46 -11.49 -11.53
N LEU A 196 -19.95 -10.24 -11.54
CA LEU A 196 -20.96 -9.79 -12.49
C LEU A 196 -20.52 -10.01 -13.94
N ALA A 197 -19.27 -9.68 -14.26
CA ALA A 197 -18.74 -9.86 -15.61
C ALA A 197 -18.67 -11.33 -16.03
N SER A 198 -18.45 -12.25 -15.09
CA SER A 198 -18.31 -13.69 -15.37
C SER A 198 -19.63 -14.45 -15.31
N THR A 199 -20.56 -14.10 -14.44
CA THR A 199 -21.81 -14.85 -14.20
C THR A 199 -23.07 -14.14 -14.73
N GLY A 200 -22.99 -12.83 -14.99
CA GLY A 200 -24.14 -12.00 -15.33
C GLY A 200 -25.05 -11.64 -14.13
N GLU A 201 -24.72 -12.11 -12.93
CA GLU A 201 -25.53 -11.88 -11.72
C GLU A 201 -24.76 -11.07 -10.67
N VAL A 202 -25.43 -10.06 -10.08
CA VAL A 202 -24.95 -9.34 -8.90
C VAL A 202 -25.67 -9.85 -7.67
N SER A 203 -24.94 -10.38 -6.72
CA SER A 203 -25.50 -10.67 -5.42
C SER A 203 -25.53 -9.41 -4.55
N ALA A 204 -26.72 -8.97 -4.15
CA ALA A 204 -26.89 -7.90 -3.16
C ALA A 204 -26.15 -8.21 -1.84
N ILE A 205 -25.92 -9.50 -1.55
CA ILE A 205 -25.17 -10.00 -0.40
C ILE A 205 -23.72 -9.48 -0.42
N SER A 206 -23.10 -9.31 -1.60
CA SER A 206 -21.73 -8.79 -1.71
C SER A 206 -21.59 -7.40 -1.09
N PHE A 207 -22.58 -6.53 -1.21
CA PHE A 207 -22.55 -5.20 -0.59
C PHE A 207 -22.68 -5.23 0.94
N ILE A 208 -23.35 -6.25 1.49
CA ILE A 208 -23.46 -6.47 2.95
C ILE A 208 -22.13 -7.04 3.48
N GLN A 209 -21.37 -7.74 2.66
CA GLN A 209 -20.06 -8.28 3.04
C GLN A 209 -19.04 -7.19 3.34
N ILE A 210 -19.15 -5.98 2.77
CA ILE A 210 -18.23 -4.87 3.03
C ILE A 210 -18.21 -4.49 4.53
N PRO A 211 -19.34 -4.00 5.10
CA PRO A 211 -19.35 -3.61 6.51
C PRO A 211 -19.12 -4.80 7.44
N THR A 212 -19.57 -6.00 7.08
CA THR A 212 -19.36 -7.21 7.91
C THR A 212 -17.89 -7.63 7.93
N SER A 213 -17.18 -7.62 6.81
CA SER A 213 -15.76 -7.97 6.77
C SER A 213 -14.89 -6.98 7.55
N ILE A 214 -15.22 -5.69 7.49
CA ILE A 214 -14.57 -4.65 8.28
C ILE A 214 -14.80 -4.90 9.78
N LEU A 215 -16.07 -5.07 10.17
CA LEU A 215 -16.44 -5.27 11.58
C LEU A 215 -15.80 -6.53 12.15
N LEU A 216 -15.92 -7.66 11.45
CA LEU A 216 -15.36 -8.93 11.89
C LEU A 216 -13.84 -8.90 11.93
N GLY A 217 -13.19 -8.27 10.95
CA GLY A 217 -11.74 -8.07 10.96
C GLY A 217 -11.26 -7.27 12.17
N VAL A 218 -11.92 -6.15 12.47
CA VAL A 218 -11.60 -5.31 13.63
C VAL A 218 -11.86 -6.05 14.94
N LEU A 219 -12.97 -6.77 15.07
CA LEU A 219 -13.29 -7.55 16.27
C LEU A 219 -12.27 -8.69 16.49
N LEU A 220 -11.97 -9.46 15.45
CA LEU A 220 -11.00 -10.54 15.49
C LEU A 220 -9.62 -10.02 15.90
N GLY A 221 -9.14 -8.96 15.25
CA GLY A 221 -7.87 -8.32 15.60
C GLY A 221 -7.87 -7.73 17.01
N GLY A 222 -9.01 -7.20 17.46
CA GLY A 222 -9.22 -6.69 18.81
C GLY A 222 -9.07 -7.78 19.88
N VAL A 223 -9.68 -8.94 19.65
CA VAL A 223 -9.56 -10.10 20.54
C VAL A 223 -8.13 -10.63 20.58
N VAL A 224 -7.56 -10.91 19.39
CA VAL A 224 -6.19 -11.44 19.27
C VAL A 224 -5.17 -10.45 19.86
N GLY A 225 -5.30 -9.16 19.57
CA GLY A 225 -4.42 -8.12 20.13
C GLY A 225 -4.51 -8.05 21.65
N THR A 226 -5.70 -8.21 22.22
CA THR A 226 -5.89 -8.24 23.69
C THR A 226 -5.21 -9.45 24.31
N ILE A 227 -5.34 -10.63 23.70
CA ILE A 227 -4.67 -11.87 24.15
C ILE A 227 -3.14 -11.67 24.08
N LEU A 228 -2.61 -11.12 22.98
CA LEU A 228 -1.18 -10.86 22.85
C LEU A 228 -0.66 -9.85 23.89
N VAL A 229 -1.40 -8.79 24.18
CA VAL A 229 -1.03 -7.83 25.24
C VAL A 229 -0.99 -8.50 26.60
N TRP A 230 -2.01 -9.30 26.94
CA TRP A 230 -2.02 -10.07 28.18
C TRP A 230 -0.82 -11.01 28.28
N PHE A 231 -0.53 -11.74 27.20
CA PHE A 231 0.62 -12.65 27.11
C PHE A 231 1.95 -11.90 27.29
N PHE A 232 2.14 -10.79 26.60
CA PHE A 232 3.38 -10.00 26.67
C PHE A 232 3.59 -9.29 28.01
N LYS A 233 2.52 -8.98 28.74
CA LYS A 233 2.62 -8.46 30.10
C LYS A 233 2.95 -9.56 31.12
N ARG A 234 2.44 -10.77 30.90
CA ARG A 234 2.68 -11.91 31.81
C ARG A 234 4.07 -12.50 31.63
N PHE A 235 4.54 -12.62 30.39
CA PHE A 235 5.82 -13.24 30.06
C PHE A 235 6.81 -12.18 29.59
N HIS A 236 7.94 -12.05 30.31
CA HIS A 236 9.01 -11.10 29.99
C HIS A 236 9.92 -11.66 28.88
N ILE A 237 9.46 -11.53 27.61
CA ILE A 237 10.15 -12.05 26.44
C ILE A 237 10.87 -10.88 25.72
N ARG A 238 11.97 -11.17 25.04
CA ARG A 238 12.69 -10.18 24.22
C ARG A 238 11.80 -9.62 23.12
N ASP A 239 11.93 -8.32 22.84
CA ASP A 239 11.08 -7.66 21.83
C ASP A 239 11.23 -8.25 20.42
N SER A 240 12.40 -8.83 20.07
CA SER A 240 12.58 -9.53 18.78
C SER A 240 11.71 -10.79 18.68
N ILE A 241 11.55 -11.53 19.79
CA ILE A 241 10.65 -12.70 19.82
C ILE A 241 9.20 -12.25 19.72
N LYS A 242 8.83 -11.14 20.36
CA LYS A 242 7.48 -10.57 20.24
C LYS A 242 7.14 -10.18 18.79
N VAL A 243 8.11 -9.63 18.05
CA VAL A 243 7.94 -9.33 16.61
C VAL A 243 7.64 -10.61 15.83
N LEU A 244 8.41 -11.68 16.06
CA LEU A 244 8.17 -12.96 15.37
C LEU A 244 6.80 -13.56 15.74
N ILE A 245 6.39 -13.49 17.01
CA ILE A 245 5.05 -13.94 17.42
C ILE A 245 3.96 -13.15 16.70
N ILE A 246 4.08 -11.81 16.67
CA ILE A 246 3.08 -10.97 15.98
C ILE A 246 3.05 -11.29 14.48
N LEU A 247 4.20 -11.46 13.82
CA LEU A 247 4.26 -11.84 12.41
C LEU A 247 3.60 -13.20 12.17
N SER A 248 3.91 -14.20 12.98
CA SER A 248 3.32 -15.54 12.87
C SER A 248 1.79 -15.49 13.03
N VAL A 249 1.31 -14.78 14.05
CA VAL A 249 -0.13 -14.59 14.27
C VAL A 249 -0.76 -13.83 13.08
N SER A 250 -0.08 -12.84 12.53
CA SER A 250 -0.56 -12.08 11.37
C SER A 250 -0.70 -12.98 10.13
N PHE A 251 0.26 -13.88 9.88
CA PHE A 251 0.15 -14.86 8.79
C PHE A 251 -1.02 -15.83 9.00
N LEU A 252 -1.24 -16.27 10.24
CA LEU A 252 -2.41 -17.12 10.58
C LEU A 252 -3.74 -16.37 10.40
N LEU A 253 -3.78 -15.06 10.63
CA LEU A 253 -4.98 -14.24 10.37
C LEU A 253 -5.27 -14.11 8.87
N LEU A 254 -4.24 -14.01 8.03
CA LEU A 254 -4.41 -14.03 6.57
C LEU A 254 -4.87 -15.41 6.09
N GLU A 255 -4.25 -16.46 6.57
CA GLU A 255 -4.67 -17.83 6.23
C GLU A 255 -6.12 -18.11 6.66
N LEU A 256 -6.51 -17.60 7.84
CA LEU A 256 -7.89 -17.70 8.32
C LEU A 256 -8.87 -16.96 7.38
N GLN A 257 -8.50 -15.76 6.90
CA GLN A 257 -9.28 -15.04 5.88
C GLN A 257 -9.49 -15.92 4.65
N ASN A 258 -8.40 -16.49 4.09
CA ASN A 258 -8.45 -17.30 2.88
C ASN A 258 -9.34 -18.55 3.06
N ARG A 259 -9.26 -19.21 4.23
CA ARG A 259 -10.09 -20.39 4.55
C ARG A 259 -11.56 -20.06 4.77
N LEU A 260 -11.86 -18.86 5.25
CA LEU A 260 -13.23 -18.39 5.48
C LEU A 260 -13.84 -17.73 4.25
N GLU A 261 -13.08 -17.57 3.18
CA GLU A 261 -13.56 -16.99 1.93
C GLU A 261 -14.78 -17.75 1.40
N GLY A 262 -15.86 -17.02 1.08
CA GLY A 262 -17.13 -17.59 0.67
C GLY A 262 -18.05 -18.09 1.82
N ILE A 263 -17.57 -18.19 3.06
CA ILE A 263 -18.36 -18.62 4.22
C ILE A 263 -18.66 -17.42 5.14
N VAL A 264 -17.62 -16.74 5.60
CA VAL A 264 -17.71 -15.58 6.48
C VAL A 264 -16.74 -14.50 6.00
N PRO A 265 -17.23 -13.31 5.65
CA PRO A 265 -16.38 -12.24 5.19
C PRO A 265 -15.57 -11.66 6.37
N VAL A 266 -14.27 -11.93 6.41
CA VAL A 266 -13.34 -11.41 7.42
C VAL A 266 -12.16 -10.73 6.72
N SER A 267 -11.83 -9.49 7.09
CA SER A 267 -10.62 -8.85 6.59
C SER A 267 -9.42 -9.14 7.50
N GLY A 268 -8.52 -10.02 7.04
CA GLY A 268 -7.27 -10.34 7.74
C GLY A 268 -6.34 -9.13 7.85
N LEU A 269 -6.28 -8.29 6.83
CA LEU A 269 -5.45 -7.08 6.82
C LEU A 269 -5.90 -6.07 7.90
N LEU A 270 -7.23 -5.86 8.03
CA LEU A 270 -7.78 -5.04 9.11
C LEU A 270 -7.60 -5.69 10.48
N ALA A 271 -7.68 -7.02 10.59
CA ALA A 271 -7.40 -7.72 11.82
C ALA A 271 -5.95 -7.49 12.26
N ILE A 272 -4.98 -7.61 11.35
CA ILE A 272 -3.55 -7.35 11.61
C ILE A 272 -3.33 -5.91 12.10
N MET A 273 -3.90 -4.94 11.41
CA MET A 273 -3.79 -3.54 11.81
C MET A 273 -4.43 -3.30 13.19
N SER A 274 -5.58 -3.93 13.47
CA SER A 274 -6.29 -3.84 14.75
C SER A 274 -5.49 -4.45 15.90
N VAL A 275 -4.76 -5.55 15.67
CA VAL A 275 -3.79 -6.10 16.64
C VAL A 275 -2.77 -5.02 17.03
N GLY A 276 -2.18 -4.33 16.05
CA GLY A 276 -1.24 -3.24 16.29
C GLY A 276 -1.85 -2.09 17.09
N ILE A 277 -3.07 -1.68 16.74
CA ILE A 277 -3.81 -0.62 17.45
C ILE A 277 -4.05 -0.99 18.93
N ILE A 278 -4.49 -2.22 19.20
CA ILE A 278 -4.73 -2.68 20.58
C ILE A 278 -3.44 -2.74 21.40
N ILE A 279 -2.32 -3.17 20.78
CA ILE A 279 -1.02 -3.15 21.45
C ILE A 279 -0.63 -1.69 21.77
N ASN A 280 -0.83 -0.75 20.84
CA ASN A 280 -0.55 0.64 21.06
C ASN A 280 -1.41 1.23 22.20
N GLN A 281 -2.70 0.94 22.23
CA GLN A 281 -3.60 1.48 23.26
C GLN A 281 -3.36 0.90 24.66
N LYS A 282 -3.11 -0.40 24.76
CA LYS A 282 -3.00 -1.09 26.06
C LYS A 282 -1.56 -1.21 26.57
N TYR A 283 -0.56 -0.98 25.70
CA TYR A 283 0.86 -1.14 26.03
C TYR A 283 1.75 -0.27 25.11
N ASP A 284 1.57 1.07 25.16
CA ASP A 284 2.20 2.06 24.29
C ASP A 284 3.74 2.01 24.29
N VAL A 285 4.35 1.81 25.47
CA VAL A 285 5.81 1.65 25.61
C VAL A 285 6.34 0.48 24.76
N LEU A 286 5.61 -0.65 24.74
CA LEU A 286 5.95 -1.77 23.89
C LEU A 286 5.73 -1.43 22.42
N ALA A 287 4.60 -0.79 22.09
CA ALA A 287 4.27 -0.42 20.71
C ALA A 287 5.38 0.45 20.07
N LYS A 288 5.89 1.44 20.78
CA LYS A 288 7.02 2.29 20.33
C LYS A 288 8.28 1.47 20.05
N ARG A 289 8.65 0.54 20.95
CA ARG A 289 9.82 -0.33 20.75
C ARG A 289 9.65 -1.30 19.58
N LEU A 290 8.46 -1.85 19.39
CA LEU A 290 8.14 -2.72 18.27
C LEU A 290 8.12 -1.96 16.95
N SER A 291 7.55 -0.74 16.91
CA SER A 291 7.52 0.11 15.72
C SER A 291 8.92 0.34 15.15
N VAL A 292 9.94 0.60 16.00
CA VAL A 292 11.33 0.73 15.57
C VAL A 292 11.85 -0.55 14.90
N LYS A 293 11.47 -1.74 15.41
CA LYS A 293 11.89 -3.02 14.81
C LYS A 293 11.17 -3.28 13.49
N TYR A 294 9.88 -3.01 13.43
CA TYR A 294 9.10 -3.11 12.20
C TYR A 294 9.59 -2.14 11.12
N ASN A 295 10.08 -0.95 11.50
CA ASN A 295 10.71 -0.02 10.55
C ASN A 295 11.98 -0.61 9.89
N LYS A 296 12.78 -1.38 10.65
CA LYS A 296 13.95 -2.07 10.09
C LYS A 296 13.56 -3.22 9.17
N LEU A 297 12.51 -3.97 9.51
CA LEU A 297 11.98 -5.02 8.63
C LEU A 297 11.38 -4.43 7.36
N TRP A 298 10.71 -3.27 7.46
CA TRP A 298 10.10 -2.60 6.33
C TRP A 298 11.13 -2.24 5.25
N LEU A 299 12.34 -1.86 5.62
CA LEU A 299 13.38 -1.50 4.64
C LEU A 299 13.63 -2.61 3.60
N GLY A 300 13.73 -3.85 4.04
CA GLY A 300 13.88 -5.00 3.13
C GLY A 300 12.58 -5.37 2.42
N ALA A 301 11.47 -5.32 3.15
CA ALA A 301 10.14 -5.64 2.61
C ALA A 301 9.69 -4.64 1.52
N GLU A 302 10.01 -3.36 1.68
CA GLU A 302 9.74 -2.29 0.70
C GLU A 302 10.43 -2.57 -0.64
N ILE A 303 11.69 -3.00 -0.61
CA ILE A 303 12.43 -3.32 -1.82
C ILE A 303 11.77 -4.49 -2.56
N PHE A 304 11.50 -5.60 -1.87
CA PHE A 304 10.79 -6.72 -2.47
C PHE A 304 9.45 -6.31 -3.05
N LEU A 305 8.66 -5.55 -2.29
CA LEU A 305 7.35 -5.13 -2.73
C LEU A 305 7.41 -4.36 -4.05
N PHE A 306 8.20 -3.29 -4.12
CA PHE A 306 8.21 -2.42 -5.30
C PHE A 306 9.00 -2.98 -6.48
N VAL A 307 10.08 -3.72 -6.25
CA VAL A 307 10.81 -4.38 -7.34
C VAL A 307 9.94 -5.49 -7.95
N LEU A 308 9.26 -6.31 -7.14
CA LEU A 308 8.37 -7.36 -7.64
C LEU A 308 7.13 -6.81 -8.34
N VAL A 309 6.62 -5.65 -7.93
CA VAL A 309 5.59 -4.93 -8.69
C VAL A 309 6.14 -4.50 -10.06
N GLY A 310 7.36 -3.95 -10.09
CA GLY A 310 8.01 -3.57 -11.35
C GLY A 310 8.24 -4.76 -12.28
N ILE A 311 8.64 -5.92 -11.75
CA ILE A 311 8.83 -7.15 -12.53
C ILE A 311 7.53 -7.63 -13.20
N ALA A 312 6.40 -7.43 -12.54
CA ALA A 312 5.08 -7.81 -13.06
C ALA A 312 4.57 -6.88 -14.18
N VAL A 313 5.23 -5.74 -14.43
CA VAL A 313 4.84 -4.80 -15.48
C VAL A 313 5.28 -5.30 -16.85
N ASP A 314 4.33 -5.53 -17.75
CA ASP A 314 4.62 -5.75 -19.17
C ASP A 314 4.74 -4.39 -19.90
N LEU A 315 5.98 -4.05 -20.26
CA LEU A 315 6.32 -2.78 -20.89
C LEU A 315 5.64 -2.58 -22.24
N LYS A 316 5.37 -3.68 -22.98
CA LYS A 316 4.69 -3.60 -24.30
C LYS A 316 3.27 -3.08 -24.15
N TYR A 317 2.52 -3.62 -23.18
CA TYR A 317 1.15 -3.15 -22.90
C TYR A 317 1.15 -1.75 -22.30
N ALA A 318 2.10 -1.44 -21.41
CA ALA A 318 2.22 -0.10 -20.83
C ALA A 318 2.48 0.98 -21.89
N LEU A 319 3.35 0.70 -22.88
CA LEU A 319 3.64 1.62 -23.97
C LEU A 319 2.49 1.69 -25.01
N ALA A 320 1.84 0.55 -25.29
CA ALA A 320 0.69 0.50 -26.21
C ALA A 320 -0.52 1.27 -25.67
N ALA A 321 -0.70 1.30 -24.36
CA ALA A 321 -1.76 2.06 -23.70
C ALA A 321 -1.63 3.59 -23.89
N GLY A 322 -0.42 4.09 -24.07
CA GLY A 322 -0.12 5.45 -24.51
C GLY A 322 -0.64 6.55 -23.60
N ILE A 323 -0.79 7.75 -24.19
CA ILE A 323 -1.20 8.99 -23.51
C ILE A 323 -2.64 8.91 -22.95
N VAL A 324 -3.47 8.06 -23.53
CA VAL A 324 -4.89 7.93 -23.17
C VAL A 324 -5.05 7.44 -21.73
N VAL A 325 -4.22 6.49 -21.29
CA VAL A 325 -4.23 6.00 -19.90
C VAL A 325 -3.76 7.10 -18.95
N ILE A 326 -2.77 7.90 -19.34
CA ILE A 326 -2.30 9.03 -18.52
C ILE A 326 -3.44 10.04 -18.31
N LEU A 327 -4.20 10.33 -19.37
CA LEU A 327 -5.36 11.22 -19.27
C LEU A 327 -6.43 10.64 -18.36
N LEU A 328 -6.70 9.33 -18.46
CA LEU A 328 -7.66 8.65 -17.59
C LEU A 328 -7.22 8.74 -16.10
N VAL A 329 -5.93 8.50 -15.81
CA VAL A 329 -5.39 8.63 -14.45
C VAL A 329 -5.53 10.06 -13.92
N ILE A 330 -5.25 11.07 -14.75
CA ILE A 330 -5.44 12.48 -14.35
C ILE A 330 -6.90 12.76 -13.99
N TRP A 331 -7.84 12.31 -14.81
CA TRP A 331 -9.27 12.46 -14.52
C TRP A 331 -9.69 11.72 -13.26
N ALA A 332 -9.26 10.48 -13.07
CA ALA A 332 -9.51 9.71 -11.88
C ALA A 332 -9.02 10.45 -10.62
N LEU A 333 -7.80 11.01 -10.66
CA LEU A 333 -7.25 11.82 -9.57
C LEU A 333 -8.08 13.09 -9.30
N VAL A 334 -8.58 13.78 -10.32
CA VAL A 334 -9.46 14.95 -10.14
C VAL A 334 -10.73 14.54 -9.40
N PHE A 335 -11.38 13.44 -9.79
CA PHE A 335 -12.57 12.93 -9.11
C PHE A 335 -12.26 12.47 -7.68
N ARG A 336 -11.11 11.82 -7.46
CA ARG A 336 -10.64 11.49 -6.12
C ARG A 336 -10.49 12.72 -5.24
N MET A 337 -9.87 13.79 -5.76
CA MET A 337 -9.73 15.07 -5.03
C MET A 337 -11.11 15.66 -4.66
N MET A 338 -12.09 15.57 -5.56
CA MET A 338 -13.47 15.98 -5.27
C MET A 338 -14.06 15.13 -4.12
N GLY A 339 -13.84 13.82 -4.13
CA GLY A 339 -14.26 12.91 -3.07
C GLY A 339 -13.67 13.23 -1.71
N VAL A 340 -12.38 13.54 -1.68
CA VAL A 340 -11.68 14.00 -0.46
C VAL A 340 -12.29 15.32 0.02
N ALA A 341 -12.52 16.29 -0.89
CA ALA A 341 -13.12 17.57 -0.54
C ALA A 341 -14.51 17.39 0.09
N ILE A 342 -15.35 16.54 -0.51
CA ILE A 342 -16.70 16.21 0.01
C ILE A 342 -16.62 15.58 1.39
N SER A 343 -15.67 14.64 1.61
CA SER A 343 -15.47 13.98 2.91
C SER A 343 -15.12 14.97 4.03
N LEU A 344 -14.45 16.07 3.67
CA LEU A 344 -14.01 17.10 4.60
C LEU A 344 -15.01 18.27 4.76
N VAL A 345 -16.14 18.26 4.05
CA VAL A 345 -17.20 19.27 4.20
C VAL A 345 -17.73 19.25 5.63
N LYS A 346 -17.97 20.44 6.20
CA LYS A 346 -18.46 20.64 7.59
C LYS A 346 -17.50 20.09 8.66
N THR A 347 -16.21 20.01 8.38
CA THR A 347 -15.19 19.72 9.41
C THR A 347 -14.68 21.02 10.04
N LYS A 348 -14.09 20.92 11.23
CA LYS A 348 -13.38 22.04 11.89
C LYS A 348 -12.00 22.32 11.27
N LEU A 349 -11.67 21.62 10.17
CA LEU A 349 -10.40 21.80 9.47
C LEU A 349 -10.45 23.10 8.65
N ASN A 350 -9.38 23.89 8.76
CA ASN A 350 -9.20 25.15 8.00
C ASN A 350 -8.91 24.80 6.51
N LYS A 351 -9.14 25.75 5.61
CA LYS A 351 -8.88 25.56 4.16
C LYS A 351 -7.46 25.08 3.87
N LYS A 352 -6.45 25.57 4.60
CA LYS A 352 -5.07 25.11 4.50
C LYS A 352 -4.90 23.63 4.88
N SER A 353 -5.54 23.20 5.96
CA SER A 353 -5.52 21.80 6.42
C SER A 353 -6.22 20.85 5.42
N VAL A 354 -7.32 21.32 4.81
CA VAL A 354 -8.00 20.59 3.73
C VAL A 354 -7.06 20.41 2.54
N TYR A 355 -6.34 21.46 2.15
CA TYR A 355 -5.36 21.39 1.06
C TYR A 355 -4.19 20.46 1.39
N SER A 356 -3.71 20.45 2.64
CA SER A 356 -2.68 19.50 3.10
C SER A 356 -3.15 18.03 3.01
N VAL A 357 -4.41 17.74 3.34
CA VAL A 357 -4.99 16.39 3.18
C VAL A 357 -5.03 16.00 1.70
N HIS A 358 -5.46 16.91 0.82
CA HIS A 358 -5.45 16.68 -0.63
C HIS A 358 -4.05 16.37 -1.16
N LEU A 359 -3.07 17.18 -0.79
CA LEU A 359 -1.68 16.97 -1.16
C LEU A 359 -1.13 15.65 -0.62
N ALA A 360 -1.40 15.30 0.62
CA ALA A 360 -0.89 14.07 1.23
C ALA A 360 -1.45 12.80 0.58
N ILE A 361 -2.71 12.82 0.11
CA ILE A 361 -3.36 11.67 -0.52
C ILE A 361 -2.97 11.54 -2.01
N ASN A 362 -2.90 12.64 -2.74
CA ASN A 362 -2.68 12.63 -4.19
C ASN A 362 -1.21 12.83 -4.58
N TYR A 363 -0.43 13.47 -3.71
CA TYR A 363 0.99 13.68 -3.91
C TYR A 363 1.75 12.99 -2.80
N CYS A 364 2.09 11.71 -2.97
CA CYS A 364 3.26 11.12 -2.36
C CYS A 364 4.52 11.81 -2.94
N TYR A 365 4.57 13.16 -2.87
CA TYR A 365 5.68 13.92 -3.43
C TYR A 365 6.89 13.81 -2.49
N PRO A 366 8.05 13.51 -3.04
CA PRO A 366 9.27 13.35 -2.26
C PRO A 366 9.94 14.70 -2.06
N ASN A 367 9.38 15.56 -1.24
CA ASN A 367 10.17 16.68 -0.75
C ASN A 367 10.78 16.30 0.59
N ASN A 368 12.09 16.10 0.59
CA ASN A 368 12.94 15.97 1.78
C ASN A 368 13.02 17.27 2.60
N SER A 369 12.28 18.30 2.23
CA SER A 369 12.14 19.51 3.02
C SER A 369 10.78 19.46 3.71
N GLY A 370 10.77 19.15 5.01
CA GLY A 370 9.64 19.37 5.90
C GLY A 370 9.19 20.84 5.92
N THR A 371 9.75 21.68 5.05
CA THR A 371 9.49 23.11 4.88
C THR A 371 8.18 23.38 4.15
N ASP A 372 7.71 22.54 3.23
CA ASP A 372 6.50 22.87 2.46
C ASP A 372 5.20 22.58 3.23
N VAL A 373 5.19 21.57 4.12
CA VAL A 373 4.06 21.36 5.04
C VAL A 373 4.14 22.31 6.23
N ALA A 374 5.36 22.64 6.68
CA ALA A 374 5.60 23.60 7.77
C ALA A 374 5.33 25.06 7.36
N SER A 375 5.50 25.43 6.07
CA SER A 375 5.17 26.76 5.55
C SER A 375 3.66 27.01 5.42
N ILE A 376 2.84 25.96 5.48
CA ILE A 376 1.38 26.03 5.38
C ILE A 376 0.75 26.28 6.76
N ASP A 377 1.45 25.93 7.85
CA ASP A 377 0.97 26.13 9.24
C ASP A 377 1.50 27.40 9.94
N ARG A 378 2.30 28.26 9.26
CA ARG A 378 2.69 29.59 9.74
C ARG A 378 1.86 30.70 9.14
#